data_91e02f633b4f45116a6346d7aeae76de
#
_entry.id   91e02f633b4f45116a6346d7aeae76de
#
_cell.length_a   1.000
_cell.length_b   1.000
_cell.length_c   1.000
_cell.angle_alpha   90.00
_cell.angle_beta   90.00
_cell.angle_gamma   90.00
#
_symmetry.space_group_name_H-M   'P 1'
#
loop_
_entity.id
_entity.type
_entity.pdbx_description
1 polymer ?
#
loop_
_entity_poly.entity_id
_entity_poly.type
_entity_poly.pdbx_seq_one_letter_code
_entity_poly.pdbx_strand_id
1 'polypeptide(L)'
;SIQLIKQGVHQKYHMRNVLAKIDGKNKDEIVIIGAHYDHIGYDPMLDGDQIYNGADDNASGVSAVLQIVRSFLATGKQPERTVIFAFWDGEEKGLLGSKYFAQTFPQIKQVKGYLNFDMIGRNNDESRPWHVVYFFTKGTPAFGEWLKEDIEHYNLNLQPDYRAWDNPVGGSDNETFAKLGIPIMWYHTDWHPDYHLPGDEADKINWDKLVEITKTSFLGLW
;
A
#
# COMPACT_ATOMS: atom_id res chain seq x y z
N SER A 1 43.96 28.50 -1.16
CA SER A 1 42.65 28.23 -1.76
C SER A 1 42.20 26.81 -1.42
N ILE A 2 41.05 26.67 -0.81
CA ILE A 2 40.43 25.37 -0.53
C ILE A 2 39.59 25.02 -1.76
N GLN A 3 39.91 23.91 -2.41
CA GLN A 3 39.15 23.40 -3.53
C GLN A 3 38.16 22.32 -3.02
N LEU A 4 36.88 22.56 -3.15
CA LEU A 4 35.86 21.61 -2.79
C LEU A 4 35.70 20.59 -3.94
N ILE A 5 36.14 19.36 -3.72
CA ILE A 5 35.95 18.28 -4.69
C ILE A 5 34.64 17.55 -4.29
N LYS A 6 33.59 17.69 -5.11
CA LYS A 6 32.37 16.86 -4.99
C LYS A 6 32.65 15.52 -5.64
N GLN A 7 32.75 14.48 -4.82
CA GLN A 7 32.86 13.12 -5.31
C GLN A 7 31.47 12.45 -5.13
N GLY A 8 30.85 12.07 -6.24
CA GLY A 8 29.59 11.31 -6.22
C GLY A 8 29.87 9.82 -6.19
N VAL A 9 29.22 9.10 -5.29
CA VAL A 9 29.21 7.63 -5.31
C VAL A 9 27.93 7.21 -6.01
N HIS A 10 28.06 6.45 -7.10
CA HIS A 10 26.91 5.85 -7.79
C HIS A 10 26.75 4.40 -7.33
N GLN A 11 25.66 4.10 -6.64
CA GLN A 11 25.28 2.74 -6.28
C GLN A 11 24.23 2.24 -7.26
N LYS A 12 24.44 1.04 -7.83
CA LYS A 12 23.46 0.40 -8.71
C LYS A 12 22.66 -0.61 -7.89
N TYR A 13 21.34 -0.48 -7.93
CA TYR A 13 20.40 -1.43 -7.36
C TYR A 13 19.72 -2.22 -8.47
N HIS A 14 19.62 -3.53 -8.30
CA HIS A 14 18.83 -4.39 -9.17
C HIS A 14 17.47 -4.61 -8.52
N MET A 15 16.48 -3.86 -8.96
CA MET A 15 15.13 -3.88 -8.42
C MET A 15 14.17 -4.60 -9.35
N ARG A 16 13.14 -5.22 -8.78
CA ARG A 16 12.12 -5.98 -9.52
C ARG A 16 10.75 -5.76 -8.92
N ASN A 17 9.85 -5.12 -9.64
CA ASN A 17 8.43 -5.20 -9.30
C ASN A 17 7.89 -6.60 -9.63
N VAL A 18 7.03 -7.13 -8.77
CA VAL A 18 6.29 -8.36 -9.04
C VAL A 18 4.85 -7.98 -9.36
N LEU A 19 4.37 -8.39 -10.52
CA LEU A 19 3.04 -8.03 -10.99
C LEU A 19 2.23 -9.27 -11.34
N ALA A 20 0.96 -9.27 -10.94
CA ALA A 20 -0.03 -10.25 -11.38
C ALA A 20 -1.27 -9.52 -11.93
N LYS A 21 -2.02 -10.17 -12.81
CA LYS A 21 -3.19 -9.55 -13.45
C LYS A 21 -4.34 -10.54 -13.54
N ILE A 22 -5.55 -10.05 -13.29
CA ILE A 22 -6.80 -10.72 -13.63
C ILE A 22 -7.52 -9.83 -14.65
N ASP A 23 -7.75 -10.37 -15.85
CA ASP A 23 -8.46 -9.65 -16.90
C ASP A 23 -9.93 -9.44 -16.51
N GLY A 24 -10.37 -8.20 -16.60
CA GLY A 24 -11.77 -7.83 -16.40
C GLY A 24 -12.61 -8.05 -17.66
N LYS A 25 -13.93 -7.93 -17.51
CA LYS A 25 -14.86 -7.87 -18.66
C LYS A 25 -14.57 -6.64 -19.51
N ASN A 26 -14.38 -5.48 -18.86
CA ASN A 26 -13.89 -4.26 -19.49
C ASN A 26 -12.36 -4.20 -19.38
N LYS A 27 -11.67 -4.45 -20.49
CA LYS A 27 -10.22 -4.47 -20.57
C LYS A 27 -9.59 -3.08 -20.72
N ASP A 28 -10.42 -2.07 -21.01
CA ASP A 28 -9.97 -0.69 -21.19
C ASP A 28 -9.96 0.10 -19.87
N GLU A 29 -10.41 -0.51 -18.79
CA GLU A 29 -10.36 0.05 -17.46
C GLU A 29 -9.55 -0.87 -16.53
N ILE A 30 -8.61 -0.26 -15.81
CA ILE A 30 -7.67 -0.96 -14.93
C ILE A 30 -7.77 -0.37 -13.52
N VAL A 31 -7.80 -1.22 -12.51
CA VAL A 31 -7.57 -0.86 -11.12
C VAL A 31 -6.28 -1.54 -10.67
N ILE A 32 -5.43 -0.80 -9.97
CA ILE A 32 -4.19 -1.35 -9.42
C ILE A 32 -4.32 -1.42 -7.91
N ILE A 33 -3.88 -2.54 -7.35
CA ILE A 33 -3.79 -2.79 -5.92
C ILE A 33 -2.33 -3.08 -5.62
N GLY A 34 -1.72 -2.34 -4.71
CA GLY A 34 -0.29 -2.47 -4.47
C GLY A 34 0.13 -2.34 -3.02
N ALA A 35 1.29 -2.93 -2.75
CA ALA A 35 2.08 -2.78 -1.53
C ALA A 35 3.55 -2.89 -1.90
N HIS A 36 4.44 -2.15 -1.25
CA HIS A 36 5.86 -2.40 -1.41
C HIS A 36 6.30 -3.63 -0.62
N TYR A 37 7.35 -4.31 -1.07
CA TYR A 37 7.85 -5.51 -0.42
C TYR A 37 9.31 -5.42 0.01
N ASP A 38 9.97 -4.31 -0.35
CA ASP A 38 11.29 -3.97 0.20
C ASP A 38 11.14 -3.34 1.59
N HIS A 39 12.23 -3.39 2.35
CA HIS A 39 12.36 -2.68 3.62
C HIS A 39 13.82 -2.29 3.83
N ILE A 40 14.15 -1.69 4.97
CA ILE A 40 15.47 -1.12 5.29
C ILE A 40 16.57 -2.19 5.26
N GLY A 41 16.29 -3.39 5.77
CA GLY A 41 17.18 -4.54 5.70
C GLY A 41 18.01 -4.77 6.96
N TYR A 42 19.33 -4.54 6.91
CA TYR A 42 20.26 -4.88 7.97
C TYR A 42 21.23 -3.72 8.23
N ASP A 43 21.43 -3.37 9.51
CA ASP A 43 22.42 -2.39 9.94
C ASP A 43 23.39 -2.98 10.96
N PRO A 44 24.64 -3.31 10.56
CA PRO A 44 25.63 -3.91 11.45
C PRO A 44 26.18 -2.95 12.51
N MET A 45 25.79 -1.68 12.48
CA MET A 45 26.24 -0.66 13.43
C MET A 45 25.32 -0.56 14.66
N LEU A 46 24.17 -1.24 14.65
CA LEU A 46 23.27 -1.29 15.79
C LEU A 46 23.76 -2.28 16.85
N ASP A 47 23.59 -1.92 18.11
CA ASP A 47 23.72 -2.83 19.24
C ASP A 47 22.44 -3.65 19.39
N GLY A 48 22.56 -4.96 19.59
CA GLY A 48 21.43 -5.86 19.77
C GLY A 48 20.83 -6.35 18.47
N ASP A 49 19.53 -6.13 18.25
CA ASP A 49 18.88 -6.53 17.01
C ASP A 49 19.25 -5.57 15.87
N GLN A 50 19.78 -6.15 14.80
CA GLN A 50 20.31 -5.44 13.64
C GLN A 50 19.46 -5.63 12.39
N ILE A 51 18.36 -6.39 12.49
CA ILE A 51 17.51 -6.73 11.36
C ILE A 51 16.22 -5.91 11.43
N TYR A 52 15.94 -5.17 10.37
CA TYR A 52 14.67 -4.47 10.20
C TYR A 52 13.70 -5.43 9.53
N ASN A 53 12.86 -6.09 10.33
CA ASN A 53 11.98 -7.15 9.84
C ASN A 53 10.81 -6.61 9.00
N GLY A 54 10.33 -5.39 9.28
CA GLY A 54 9.29 -4.74 8.49
C GLY A 54 7.96 -5.50 8.50
N ALA A 55 7.53 -5.96 9.68
CA ALA A 55 6.31 -6.75 9.80
C ALA A 55 5.06 -5.93 9.45
N ASP A 56 5.00 -4.70 9.93
CA ASP A 56 3.95 -3.75 9.52
C ASP A 56 4.35 -2.99 8.27
N ASP A 57 5.59 -2.56 8.20
CA ASP A 57 6.16 -1.81 7.08
C ASP A 57 7.11 -2.69 6.23
N ASN A 58 6.68 -3.48 5.21
CA ASN A 58 5.28 -3.50 4.77
C ASN A 58 4.82 -4.95 4.47
N ALA A 59 5.22 -5.93 5.29
CA ALA A 59 4.72 -7.29 5.13
C ALA A 59 3.20 -7.40 5.39
N SER A 60 2.64 -6.49 6.21
CA SER A 60 1.21 -6.40 6.45
C SER A 60 0.45 -6.09 5.15
N GLY A 61 0.87 -5.07 4.41
CA GLY A 61 0.29 -4.71 3.12
C GLY A 61 0.45 -5.80 2.06
N VAL A 62 1.64 -6.39 1.97
CA VAL A 62 1.90 -7.53 1.06
C VAL A 62 0.96 -8.70 1.35
N SER A 63 0.76 -9.03 2.63
CA SER A 63 -0.13 -10.13 3.06
C SER A 63 -1.57 -9.85 2.67
N ALA A 64 -2.05 -8.62 2.83
CA ALA A 64 -3.39 -8.22 2.43
C ALA A 64 -3.59 -8.34 0.93
N VAL A 65 -2.67 -7.82 0.12
CA VAL A 65 -2.75 -7.92 -1.36
C VAL A 65 -2.78 -9.37 -1.80
N LEU A 66 -1.93 -10.24 -1.24
CA LEU A 66 -1.93 -11.69 -1.52
C LEU A 66 -3.27 -12.35 -1.16
N GLN A 67 -3.86 -11.98 -0.02
CA GLN A 67 -5.16 -12.51 0.38
C GLN A 67 -6.28 -12.03 -0.53
N ILE A 68 -6.24 -10.79 -1.00
CA ILE A 68 -7.19 -10.25 -1.98
C ILE A 68 -7.08 -11.04 -3.30
N VAL A 69 -5.86 -11.31 -3.79
CA VAL A 69 -5.65 -12.19 -4.96
C VAL A 69 -6.34 -13.53 -4.78
N ARG A 70 -6.12 -14.19 -3.63
CA ARG A 70 -6.72 -15.50 -3.32
C ARG A 70 -8.24 -15.42 -3.28
N SER A 71 -8.79 -14.34 -2.74
CA SER A 71 -10.24 -14.12 -2.66
C SER A 71 -10.85 -13.97 -4.05
N PHE A 72 -10.23 -13.17 -4.95
CA PHE A 72 -10.67 -13.07 -6.34
C PHE A 72 -10.67 -14.44 -7.04
N LEU A 73 -9.59 -15.20 -6.91
CA LEU A 73 -9.49 -16.53 -7.52
C LEU A 73 -10.56 -17.50 -6.95
N ALA A 74 -10.84 -17.44 -5.66
CA ALA A 74 -11.83 -18.30 -4.99
C ALA A 74 -13.26 -18.01 -5.47
N THR A 75 -13.58 -16.79 -5.90
CA THR A 75 -14.92 -16.48 -6.43
C THR A 75 -15.19 -17.20 -7.75
N GLY A 76 -14.16 -17.53 -8.51
CA GLY A 76 -14.27 -18.07 -9.87
C GLY A 76 -14.92 -17.11 -10.87
N LYS A 77 -15.14 -15.86 -10.49
CA LYS A 77 -15.78 -14.86 -11.33
C LYS A 77 -14.77 -13.88 -11.88
N GLN A 78 -15.08 -13.38 -13.08
CA GLN A 78 -14.30 -12.34 -13.71
C GLN A 78 -14.72 -10.97 -13.15
N PRO A 79 -13.78 -10.11 -12.71
CA PRO A 79 -14.09 -8.76 -12.24
C PRO A 79 -14.60 -7.88 -13.39
N GLU A 80 -15.26 -6.80 -13.07
CA GLU A 80 -15.76 -5.85 -14.10
C GLU A 80 -14.59 -5.16 -14.81
N ARG A 81 -13.62 -4.68 -14.05
CA ARG A 81 -12.38 -4.05 -14.55
C ARG A 81 -11.20 -4.99 -14.42
N THR A 82 -10.21 -4.82 -15.29
CA THR A 82 -8.92 -5.51 -15.13
C THR A 82 -8.28 -5.09 -13.80
N VAL A 83 -7.86 -6.05 -13.01
CA VAL A 83 -7.17 -5.81 -11.73
C VAL A 83 -5.71 -6.19 -11.87
N ILE A 84 -4.81 -5.28 -11.57
CA ILE A 84 -3.38 -5.52 -11.44
C ILE A 84 -3.02 -5.52 -9.97
N PHE A 85 -2.38 -6.59 -9.51
CA PHE A 85 -1.78 -6.71 -8.20
C PHE A 85 -0.30 -6.43 -8.34
N ALA A 86 0.20 -5.47 -7.57
CA ALA A 86 1.55 -4.98 -7.70
C ALA A 86 2.29 -5.05 -6.37
N PHE A 87 3.48 -5.64 -6.39
CA PHE A 87 4.40 -5.62 -5.26
C PHE A 87 5.61 -4.80 -5.72
N TRP A 88 5.74 -3.62 -5.13
CA TRP A 88 6.74 -2.64 -5.53
C TRP A 88 8.06 -2.89 -4.83
N ASP A 89 9.16 -2.68 -5.55
CA ASP A 89 10.51 -2.71 -5.02
C ASP A 89 11.08 -1.29 -4.94
N GLY A 90 11.85 -1.01 -3.91
CA GLY A 90 12.52 0.27 -3.75
C GLY A 90 11.61 1.44 -3.36
N GLU A 91 10.56 1.19 -2.61
CA GLU A 91 9.74 2.22 -1.97
C GLU A 91 10.62 3.04 -1.03
N GLU A 92 11.36 2.36 -0.14
CA GLU A 92 12.28 2.89 0.86
C GLU A 92 13.48 3.68 0.26
N LYS A 93 13.66 3.56 -1.03
CA LYS A 93 14.68 4.29 -1.82
C LYS A 93 14.07 5.43 -2.63
N GLY A 94 12.83 5.81 -2.32
CA GLY A 94 12.10 6.91 -2.95
C GLY A 94 11.15 6.49 -4.05
N LEU A 95 10.34 5.47 -3.80
CA LEU A 95 9.24 4.99 -4.66
C LEU A 95 9.74 4.54 -6.04
N LEU A 96 10.90 3.91 -6.13
CA LEU A 96 11.56 3.66 -7.42
C LEU A 96 10.76 2.69 -8.28
N GLY A 97 10.20 1.64 -7.68
CA GLY A 97 9.43 0.63 -8.39
C GLY A 97 8.13 1.15 -8.97
N SER A 98 7.32 1.81 -8.17
CA SER A 98 6.06 2.41 -8.65
C SER A 98 6.28 3.51 -9.66
N LYS A 99 7.29 4.36 -9.47
CA LYS A 99 7.69 5.41 -10.45
C LYS A 99 8.11 4.80 -11.78
N TYR A 100 8.93 3.76 -11.77
CA TYR A 100 9.34 3.07 -12.99
C TYR A 100 8.11 2.47 -13.71
N PHE A 101 7.24 1.79 -12.99
CA PHE A 101 6.01 1.26 -13.55
C PHE A 101 5.15 2.36 -14.19
N ALA A 102 4.89 3.43 -13.46
CA ALA A 102 4.06 4.53 -13.94
C ALA A 102 4.62 5.20 -15.22
N GLN A 103 5.95 5.26 -15.35
CA GLN A 103 6.63 5.83 -16.51
C GLN A 103 6.66 4.89 -17.72
N THR A 104 6.63 3.59 -17.50
CA THR A 104 6.86 2.59 -18.57
C THR A 104 5.63 1.77 -18.92
N PHE A 105 4.58 1.77 -18.11
CA PHE A 105 3.38 0.99 -18.37
C PHE A 105 2.55 1.62 -19.50
N PRO A 106 2.40 0.94 -20.66
CA PRO A 106 1.79 1.54 -21.85
C PRO A 106 0.32 1.93 -21.64
N GLN A 107 -0.38 1.23 -20.74
CA GLN A 107 -1.79 1.41 -20.47
C GLN A 107 -2.06 2.31 -19.24
N ILE A 108 -1.11 3.11 -18.81
CA ILE A 108 -1.24 3.95 -17.60
C ILE A 108 -2.46 4.87 -17.64
N LYS A 109 -2.88 5.33 -18.83
CA LYS A 109 -4.07 6.17 -19.02
C LYS A 109 -5.40 5.41 -18.83
N GLN A 110 -5.37 4.09 -18.85
CA GLN A 110 -6.53 3.25 -18.59
C GLN A 110 -6.73 2.97 -17.08
N VAL A 111 -5.76 3.35 -16.25
CA VAL A 111 -5.85 3.18 -14.79
C VAL A 111 -6.87 4.15 -14.22
N LYS A 112 -7.89 3.62 -13.57
CA LYS A 112 -9.02 4.35 -12.97
C LYS A 112 -8.89 4.57 -11.47
N GLY A 113 -8.00 3.82 -10.81
CA GLY A 113 -7.74 3.96 -9.40
C GLY A 113 -6.56 3.12 -8.95
N TYR A 114 -5.93 3.57 -7.89
CA TYR A 114 -4.85 2.85 -7.21
C TYR A 114 -5.14 2.72 -5.72
N LEU A 115 -5.10 1.49 -5.22
CA LEU A 115 -5.26 1.16 -3.82
C LEU A 115 -3.90 0.78 -3.25
N ASN A 116 -3.43 1.54 -2.28
CA ASN A 116 -2.16 1.36 -1.60
C ASN A 116 -2.38 0.72 -0.24
N PHE A 117 -1.62 -0.32 0.06
CA PHE A 117 -1.60 -0.96 1.37
C PHE A 117 -0.22 -0.77 1.95
N ASP A 118 -0.16 0.01 3.02
CA ASP A 118 1.11 0.33 3.63
C ASP A 118 0.90 0.64 5.11
N MET A 119 1.49 -0.22 5.97
CA MET A 119 1.36 -0.19 7.43
C MET A 119 -0.10 -0.30 7.89
N ILE A 120 -0.67 -1.50 7.75
CA ILE A 120 -2.08 -1.77 8.07
C ILE A 120 -2.28 -2.78 9.21
N GLY A 121 -1.21 -3.23 9.85
CA GLY A 121 -1.25 -4.30 10.88
C GLY A 121 -1.08 -3.82 12.32
N ARG A 122 -0.49 -2.64 12.58
CA ARG A 122 -0.18 -2.19 13.94
C ARG A 122 -1.23 -1.22 14.49
N ASN A 123 -1.29 -1.14 15.82
CA ASN A 123 -2.01 -0.09 16.50
C ASN A 123 -1.07 1.11 16.73
N ASN A 124 -1.51 2.31 16.37
CA ASN A 124 -0.82 3.54 16.76
C ASN A 124 -1.14 3.93 18.22
N ASP A 125 -2.29 3.49 18.72
CA ASP A 125 -2.80 3.68 20.07
C ASP A 125 -3.49 2.38 20.52
N GLU A 126 -2.94 1.71 21.53
CA GLU A 126 -3.47 0.44 22.04
C GLU A 126 -4.85 0.58 22.70
N SER A 127 -5.26 1.80 23.08
CA SER A 127 -6.63 2.07 23.55
C SER A 127 -7.67 2.09 22.42
N ARG A 128 -7.21 2.11 21.14
CA ARG A 128 -8.04 2.17 19.95
C ARG A 128 -7.64 1.07 18.94
N PRO A 129 -7.77 -0.21 19.30
CA PRO A 129 -7.23 -1.32 18.52
C PRO A 129 -7.87 -1.52 17.14
N TRP A 130 -9.01 -0.87 16.88
CA TRP A 130 -9.74 -0.92 15.62
C TRP A 130 -9.61 0.34 14.78
N HIS A 131 -8.78 1.29 15.22
CA HIS A 131 -8.52 2.51 14.47
C HIS A 131 -7.79 2.21 13.16
N VAL A 132 -8.29 2.79 12.08
CA VAL A 132 -7.71 2.72 10.73
C VAL A 132 -7.82 4.08 10.06
N VAL A 133 -6.85 4.40 9.22
CA VAL A 133 -6.82 5.67 8.47
C VAL A 133 -6.98 5.38 6.99
N TYR A 134 -7.89 6.10 6.37
CA TYR A 134 -8.13 6.03 4.93
C TYR A 134 -7.85 7.39 4.30
N PHE A 135 -6.68 7.50 3.66
CA PHE A 135 -6.36 8.66 2.83
C PHE A 135 -6.88 8.41 1.42
N PHE A 136 -7.64 9.33 0.86
CA PHE A 136 -8.21 9.13 -0.46
C PHE A 136 -8.40 10.43 -1.23
N THR A 137 -8.45 10.32 -2.56
CA THR A 137 -8.74 11.45 -3.45
C THR A 137 -10.18 11.90 -3.25
N LYS A 138 -10.35 13.15 -2.85
CA LYS A 138 -11.66 13.78 -2.65
C LYS A 138 -12.52 13.72 -3.93
N GLY A 139 -13.82 13.49 -3.73
CA GLY A 139 -14.76 13.40 -4.84
C GLY A 139 -14.77 12.06 -5.57
N THR A 140 -14.09 11.03 -5.03
CA THR A 140 -14.17 9.66 -5.53
C THR A 140 -15.10 8.84 -4.62
N PRO A 141 -16.38 8.62 -5.00
CA PRO A 141 -17.37 7.98 -4.12
C PRO A 141 -16.96 6.59 -3.65
N ALA A 142 -16.31 5.81 -4.54
CA ALA A 142 -15.84 4.46 -4.23
C ALA A 142 -14.89 4.39 -3.03
N PHE A 143 -14.11 5.45 -2.81
CA PHE A 143 -13.08 5.48 -1.75
C PHE A 143 -13.57 6.17 -0.47
N GLY A 144 -14.69 6.85 -0.51
CA GLY A 144 -15.27 7.52 0.65
C GLY A 144 -16.62 6.90 1.04
N GLU A 145 -17.66 7.23 0.29
CA GLU A 145 -19.04 6.88 0.64
C GLU A 145 -19.29 5.37 0.60
N TRP A 146 -18.91 4.69 -0.49
CA TRP A 146 -19.15 3.25 -0.63
C TRP A 146 -18.35 2.43 0.38
N LEU A 147 -17.11 2.83 0.68
CA LEU A 147 -16.31 2.17 1.70
C LEU A 147 -16.97 2.26 3.09
N LYS A 148 -17.56 3.40 3.40
CA LYS A 148 -18.30 3.59 4.65
C LYS A 148 -19.56 2.72 4.69
N GLU A 149 -20.32 2.69 3.59
CA GLU A 149 -21.50 1.84 3.44
C GLU A 149 -21.13 0.35 3.58
N ASP A 150 -20.02 -0.09 3.00
CA ASP A 150 -19.54 -1.47 3.12
C ASP A 150 -19.20 -1.83 4.57
N ILE A 151 -18.49 -0.96 5.29
CA ILE A 151 -18.14 -1.18 6.69
C ILE A 151 -19.41 -1.33 7.54
N GLU A 152 -20.40 -0.47 7.34
CA GLU A 152 -21.66 -0.50 8.05
C GLU A 152 -22.50 -1.73 7.66
N HIS A 153 -22.67 -2.00 6.36
CA HIS A 153 -23.50 -3.09 5.83
C HIS A 153 -22.99 -4.47 6.25
N TYR A 154 -21.69 -4.68 6.20
CA TYR A 154 -21.06 -5.96 6.55
C TYR A 154 -20.67 -6.06 8.02
N ASN A 155 -21.01 -5.02 8.81
CA ASN A 155 -20.71 -4.94 10.25
C ASN A 155 -19.22 -5.24 10.54
N LEU A 156 -18.34 -4.61 9.78
CA LEU A 156 -16.91 -4.75 9.97
C LEU A 156 -16.46 -3.98 11.22
N ASN A 157 -15.63 -4.61 12.02
CA ASN A 157 -15.22 -4.03 13.30
C ASN A 157 -14.03 -3.07 13.12
N LEU A 158 -14.28 -1.93 12.44
CA LEU A 158 -13.28 -0.90 12.17
C LEU A 158 -13.76 0.45 12.67
N GLN A 159 -12.82 1.31 13.06
CA GLN A 159 -13.03 2.70 13.46
C GLN A 159 -12.25 3.61 12.50
N PRO A 160 -12.82 3.89 11.31
CA PRO A 160 -12.12 4.63 10.28
C PRO A 160 -12.03 6.12 10.57
N ASP A 161 -10.85 6.68 10.30
CA ASP A 161 -10.59 8.10 10.14
C ASP A 161 -10.44 8.39 8.64
N TYR A 162 -11.43 9.06 8.05
CA TYR A 162 -11.49 9.36 6.64
C TYR A 162 -10.80 10.68 6.34
N ARG A 163 -9.64 10.63 5.67
CA ARG A 163 -8.82 11.80 5.31
C ARG A 163 -8.88 12.05 3.81
N ALA A 164 -9.91 12.78 3.38
CA ALA A 164 -10.07 13.19 1.99
C ALA A 164 -9.10 14.31 1.62
N TRP A 165 -8.41 14.19 0.47
CA TRP A 165 -7.42 15.15 0.03
C TRP A 165 -7.67 15.60 -1.41
N ASP A 166 -7.48 16.90 -1.65
CA ASP A 166 -7.58 17.50 -2.98
C ASP A 166 -6.29 17.34 -3.79
N ASN A 167 -5.16 17.21 -3.11
CA ASN A 167 -3.85 16.98 -3.68
C ASN A 167 -3.30 15.60 -3.28
N PRO A 168 -2.46 15.01 -4.15
CA PRO A 168 -1.84 13.73 -3.86
C PRO A 168 -1.07 13.77 -2.57
N VAL A 169 -1.42 12.82 -1.72
CA VAL A 169 -0.74 12.55 -0.48
C VAL A 169 0.60 11.91 -0.80
N GLY A 170 1.70 12.52 -0.34
CA GLY A 170 3.00 11.87 -0.28
C GLY A 170 3.04 10.83 0.85
N GLY A 171 4.13 10.10 0.93
CA GLY A 171 4.45 9.20 2.04
C GLY A 171 4.47 7.72 1.69
N SER A 172 3.96 7.31 0.52
CA SER A 172 4.06 5.95 0.00
C SER A 172 3.80 5.92 -1.51
N ASP A 173 3.72 4.74 -2.12
CA ASP A 173 3.55 4.52 -3.57
C ASP A 173 2.31 5.18 -4.17
N ASN A 174 1.29 5.49 -3.36
CA ASN A 174 0.12 6.27 -3.78
C ASN A 174 0.50 7.63 -4.38
N GLU A 175 1.59 8.26 -3.91
CA GLU A 175 2.06 9.54 -4.44
C GLU A 175 2.35 9.49 -5.94
N THR A 176 2.93 8.37 -6.39
CA THR A 176 3.27 8.16 -7.80
C THR A 176 2.03 8.26 -8.72
N PHE A 177 0.95 7.59 -8.33
CA PHE A 177 -0.29 7.56 -9.12
C PHE A 177 -1.09 8.86 -8.97
N ALA A 178 -1.14 9.41 -7.78
CA ALA A 178 -1.82 10.66 -7.51
C ALA A 178 -1.24 11.83 -8.31
N LYS A 179 0.08 11.89 -8.50
CA LYS A 179 0.75 12.89 -9.36
C LYS A 179 0.37 12.79 -10.84
N LEU A 180 -0.16 11.65 -11.27
CA LEU A 180 -0.70 11.45 -12.61
C LEU A 180 -2.20 11.78 -12.70
N GLY A 181 -2.82 12.24 -11.63
CA GLY A 181 -4.25 12.50 -11.55
C GLY A 181 -5.11 11.24 -11.44
N ILE A 182 -4.50 10.10 -11.11
CA ILE A 182 -5.20 8.85 -10.86
C ILE A 182 -5.73 8.89 -9.43
N PRO A 183 -7.03 8.66 -9.20
CA PRO A 183 -7.60 8.58 -7.87
C PRO A 183 -6.90 7.50 -7.04
N ILE A 184 -6.58 7.83 -5.79
CA ILE A 184 -5.92 6.91 -4.87
C ILE A 184 -6.76 6.65 -3.63
N MET A 185 -6.55 5.47 -3.06
CA MET A 185 -6.91 5.10 -1.71
C MET A 185 -5.67 4.53 -1.03
N TRP A 186 -5.30 5.06 0.13
CA TRP A 186 -4.22 4.53 0.94
C TRP A 186 -4.78 4.05 2.28
N TYR A 187 -4.70 2.73 2.49
CA TYR A 187 -5.02 2.05 3.74
C TYR A 187 -3.81 2.12 4.66
N HIS A 188 -4.03 2.64 5.86
CA HIS A 188 -2.97 2.89 6.84
C HIS A 188 -3.51 2.80 8.26
N THR A 189 -2.66 2.66 9.27
CA THR A 189 -3.08 2.63 10.69
C THR A 189 -2.38 3.66 11.55
N ASP A 190 -1.83 4.70 10.95
CA ASP A 190 -0.96 5.69 11.56
C ASP A 190 0.37 5.10 12.07
N TRP A 191 1.22 5.97 12.58
CA TRP A 191 2.58 5.63 12.99
C TRP A 191 2.58 4.91 14.35
N HIS A 192 3.47 3.94 14.51
CA HIS A 192 3.74 3.25 15.77
C HIS A 192 5.20 3.44 16.18
N PRO A 193 5.56 3.20 17.47
CA PRO A 193 6.91 3.49 17.97
C PRO A 193 8.04 2.70 17.32
N ASP A 194 7.74 1.56 16.72
CA ASP A 194 8.75 0.70 16.08
C ASP A 194 8.94 1.00 14.58
N TYR A 195 8.26 2.02 14.04
CA TYR A 195 8.41 2.40 12.62
C TYR A 195 9.87 2.66 12.27
N HIS A 196 10.36 2.01 11.20
CA HIS A 196 11.75 2.05 10.75
C HIS A 196 12.76 1.64 11.84
N LEU A 197 12.36 0.74 12.73
CA LEU A 197 13.21 0.15 13.77
C LEU A 197 13.16 -1.38 13.70
N PRO A 198 14.17 -2.08 14.25
CA PRO A 198 14.16 -3.55 14.31
C PRO A 198 12.98 -4.13 15.07
N GLY A 199 12.36 -3.33 15.96
CA GLY A 199 11.19 -3.74 16.74
C GLY A 199 9.87 -3.86 15.95
N ASP A 200 9.85 -3.61 14.63
CA ASP A 200 8.67 -3.87 13.80
C ASP A 200 8.54 -5.36 13.51
N GLU A 201 7.97 -6.08 14.47
CA GLU A 201 7.93 -7.54 14.56
C GLU A 201 6.51 -8.10 14.39
N ALA A 202 6.43 -9.34 13.88
CA ALA A 202 5.17 -9.99 13.56
C ALA A 202 4.30 -10.31 14.77
N ASP A 203 4.89 -10.49 15.96
CA ASP A 203 4.17 -10.75 17.21
C ASP A 203 3.39 -9.52 17.73
N LYS A 204 3.68 -8.35 17.18
CA LYS A 204 3.00 -7.09 17.51
C LYS A 204 1.86 -6.74 16.54
N ILE A 205 1.63 -7.53 15.51
CA ILE A 205 0.56 -7.29 14.54
C ILE A 205 -0.81 -7.58 15.16
N ASN A 206 -1.73 -6.64 14.98
CA ASN A 206 -3.15 -6.85 15.26
C ASN A 206 -3.81 -7.58 14.09
N TRP A 207 -3.74 -8.91 14.11
CA TRP A 207 -4.20 -9.78 13.05
C TRP A 207 -5.69 -9.64 12.74
N ASP A 208 -6.51 -9.42 13.77
CA ASP A 208 -7.96 -9.26 13.59
C ASP A 208 -8.28 -7.99 12.81
N LYS A 209 -7.64 -6.88 13.15
CA LYS A 209 -7.78 -5.62 12.40
C LYS A 209 -7.28 -5.75 10.96
N LEU A 210 -6.13 -6.37 10.76
CA LEU A 210 -5.56 -6.62 9.42
C LEU A 210 -6.54 -7.39 8.54
N VAL A 211 -7.21 -8.40 9.08
CA VAL A 211 -8.25 -9.17 8.39
C VAL A 211 -9.45 -8.28 8.02
N GLU A 212 -9.93 -7.45 8.94
CA GLU A 212 -11.07 -6.55 8.67
C GLU A 212 -10.75 -5.51 7.60
N ILE A 213 -9.53 -4.92 7.62
CA ILE A 213 -9.06 -4.00 6.57
C ILE A 213 -9.02 -4.72 5.22
N THR A 214 -8.49 -5.94 5.19
CA THR A 214 -8.41 -6.74 3.97
C THR A 214 -9.79 -7.06 3.39
N LYS A 215 -10.77 -7.41 4.24
CA LYS A 215 -12.16 -7.62 3.83
C LYS A 215 -12.78 -6.38 3.21
N THR A 216 -12.65 -5.23 3.89
CA THR A 216 -13.18 -3.95 3.41
C THR A 216 -12.65 -3.62 2.02
N SER A 217 -11.36 -3.82 1.82
CA SER A 217 -10.71 -3.55 0.54
C SER A 217 -11.19 -4.47 -0.58
N PHE A 218 -11.41 -5.74 -0.27
CA PHE A 218 -11.96 -6.70 -1.25
C PHE A 218 -13.39 -6.34 -1.65
N LEU A 219 -14.23 -5.95 -0.70
CA LEU A 219 -15.62 -5.56 -0.95
C LEU A 219 -15.70 -4.32 -1.83
N GLY A 220 -14.92 -3.29 -1.56
CA GLY A 220 -14.89 -2.06 -2.37
C GLY A 220 -14.34 -2.26 -3.79
N LEU A 221 -13.74 -3.41 -4.09
CA LEU A 221 -13.22 -3.77 -5.41
C LEU A 221 -14.16 -4.70 -6.20
N TRP A 222 -15.07 -5.35 -5.51
CA TRP A 222 -16.00 -6.34 -6.07
C TRP A 222 -17.30 -5.69 -6.55
#